data_f8fd637fac8583d6cb4d973564c19ddd
#
_entry.id   f8fd637fac8583d6cb4d973564c19ddd
#
_cell.length_a   1.000
_cell.length_b   1.000
_cell.length_c   1.000
_cell.angle_alpha   90.00
_cell.angle_beta   90.00
_cell.angle_gamma   90.00
#
_symmetry.space_group_name_H-M   'P 1'
#
loop_
_entity.id
_entity.type
_entity.pdbx_description
1 polymer ?
#
loop_
_entity_poly.entity_id
_entity_poly.type
_entity_poly.pdbx_seq_one_letter_code
_entity_poly.pdbx_strand_id
1 'polypeptide(L)'
;MHRLLILLFCVANLNLAQDLQDLQSQAQTAVSAKRFGDALTLYRTLLAGNPEDVDYILWIARLSAWTRDYQVSADFYSQALALDPQNIDALVGKANVLMWQHSYQNAFVLLTTAREAAPTSVDVELAWARYYHWQGDDKEAKLYLEKCLVSDGDNQEALELKESLVPDHTIELRIAYEGDTLPGTTPGAIEELAATYFNRKGDIGLDFFHMDRFGEGGSRGGLRFNRKLGGRTSVQGAFLFGGGGDIVPKQDLNLGMSGTVAQGWELGADYRHLAFRSLTVDAAIGNLDYYFEKPIWIVTSVAANRVAGVTTPGFLLRFNARVRRNLTMNIGYGYGTEVYQLALPTEFGSFRRDNYISGVTLALTKKTRVEATYTLARRSTGTFENMFLIALVRTL
;
A
#
# COMPACT_ATOMS: atom_id res chain seq x y z
N MET A 1 -16.63 -7.66 -74.44
CA MET A 1 -15.59 -8.15 -73.52
C MET A 1 -15.21 -7.14 -72.43
N HIS A 2 -14.86 -5.87 -72.74
CA HIS A 2 -14.43 -4.86 -71.76
C HIS A 2 -15.44 -4.59 -70.64
N ARG A 3 -16.75 -4.50 -70.91
CA ARG A 3 -17.80 -4.24 -69.94
C ARG A 3 -17.99 -5.40 -68.94
N LEU A 4 -17.76 -6.64 -69.34
CA LEU A 4 -17.84 -7.83 -68.47
C LEU A 4 -16.64 -7.90 -67.54
N LEU A 5 -15.46 -7.54 -67.97
CA LEU A 5 -14.22 -7.46 -67.15
C LEU A 5 -14.35 -6.36 -66.07
N ILE A 6 -14.92 -5.21 -66.42
CA ILE A 6 -15.15 -4.13 -65.44
C ILE A 6 -16.20 -4.56 -64.39
N LEU A 7 -17.26 -5.25 -64.78
CA LEU A 7 -18.28 -5.75 -63.85
C LEU A 7 -17.71 -6.83 -62.89
N LEU A 8 -16.91 -7.77 -63.42
CA LEU A 8 -16.21 -8.77 -62.59
C LEU A 8 -15.21 -8.12 -61.65
N PHE A 9 -14.49 -7.11 -62.08
CA PHE A 9 -13.55 -6.36 -61.20
C PHE A 9 -14.30 -5.57 -60.14
N CYS A 10 -15.44 -4.95 -60.43
CA CYS A 10 -16.28 -4.25 -59.46
C CYS A 10 -16.91 -5.24 -58.45
N VAL A 11 -17.37 -6.41 -58.86
CA VAL A 11 -17.94 -7.43 -57.98
C VAL A 11 -16.87 -8.03 -57.09
N ALA A 12 -15.65 -8.30 -57.62
CA ALA A 12 -14.53 -8.80 -56.83
C ALA A 12 -14.09 -7.79 -55.75
N ASN A 13 -14.04 -6.47 -56.07
CA ASN A 13 -13.72 -5.43 -55.08
C ASN A 13 -14.84 -5.23 -54.05
N LEU A 14 -16.09 -5.39 -54.40
CA LEU A 14 -17.22 -5.34 -53.47
C LEU A 14 -17.17 -6.51 -52.48
N ASN A 15 -16.87 -7.74 -52.92
CA ASN A 15 -16.74 -8.89 -52.06
C ASN A 15 -15.55 -8.70 -51.11
N LEU A 16 -14.39 -8.24 -51.61
CA LEU A 16 -13.20 -8.00 -50.79
C LEU A 16 -13.43 -6.94 -49.71
N ALA A 17 -14.13 -5.85 -50.07
CA ALA A 17 -14.49 -4.80 -49.11
C ALA A 17 -15.46 -5.31 -48.03
N GLN A 18 -16.39 -6.19 -48.38
CA GLN A 18 -17.34 -6.80 -47.46
C GLN A 18 -16.61 -7.78 -46.51
N ASP A 19 -15.69 -8.58 -47.01
CA ASP A 19 -14.88 -9.50 -46.23
C ASP A 19 -13.98 -8.75 -45.21
N LEU A 20 -13.40 -7.61 -45.58
CA LEU A 20 -12.60 -6.76 -44.69
C LEU A 20 -13.48 -6.12 -43.60
N GLN A 21 -14.68 -5.67 -43.94
CA GLN A 21 -15.64 -5.09 -42.98
C GLN A 21 -16.11 -6.14 -41.94
N ASP A 22 -16.35 -7.38 -42.39
CA ASP A 22 -16.73 -8.49 -41.56
C ASP A 22 -15.58 -8.87 -40.58
N LEU A 23 -14.35 -8.92 -41.09
CA LEU A 23 -13.12 -9.17 -40.25
C LEU A 23 -12.95 -8.08 -39.18
N GLN A 24 -13.15 -6.81 -39.57
CA GLN A 24 -13.04 -5.71 -38.61
C GLN A 24 -14.14 -5.77 -37.54
N SER A 25 -15.38 -6.11 -37.91
CA SER A 25 -16.49 -6.32 -36.97
C SER A 25 -16.19 -7.49 -35.98
N GLN A 26 -15.65 -8.59 -36.49
CA GLN A 26 -15.22 -9.73 -35.67
C GLN A 26 -14.10 -9.33 -34.69
N ALA A 27 -13.12 -8.54 -35.15
CA ALA A 27 -12.04 -8.04 -34.32
C ALA A 27 -12.56 -7.16 -33.17
N GLN A 28 -13.47 -6.21 -33.47
CA GLN A 28 -14.11 -5.36 -32.46
C GLN A 28 -14.95 -6.18 -31.45
N THR A 29 -15.67 -7.19 -31.95
CA THR A 29 -16.43 -8.12 -31.09
C THR A 29 -15.50 -8.91 -30.16
N ALA A 30 -14.34 -9.35 -30.65
CA ALA A 30 -13.35 -10.02 -29.85
C ALA A 30 -12.75 -9.09 -28.78
N VAL A 31 -12.47 -7.82 -29.09
CA VAL A 31 -12.06 -6.78 -28.14
C VAL A 31 -13.10 -6.60 -27.03
N SER A 32 -14.37 -6.40 -27.41
CA SER A 32 -15.48 -6.19 -26.45
C SER A 32 -15.67 -7.40 -25.54
N ALA A 33 -15.44 -8.60 -26.05
CA ALA A 33 -15.47 -9.86 -25.30
C ALA A 33 -14.17 -10.12 -24.50
N LYS A 34 -13.18 -9.18 -24.51
CA LYS A 34 -11.86 -9.30 -23.87
C LYS A 34 -11.03 -10.49 -24.36
N ARG A 35 -11.32 -11.00 -25.55
CA ARG A 35 -10.55 -12.06 -26.23
C ARG A 35 -9.41 -11.44 -27.02
N PHE A 36 -8.43 -10.87 -26.29
CA PHE A 36 -7.39 -10.03 -26.88
C PHE A 36 -6.46 -10.78 -27.84
N GLY A 37 -6.20 -12.08 -27.59
CA GLY A 37 -5.40 -12.92 -28.52
C GLY A 37 -6.09 -13.13 -29.88
N ASP A 38 -7.42 -13.39 -29.86
CA ASP A 38 -8.19 -13.54 -31.10
C ASP A 38 -8.24 -12.21 -31.86
N ALA A 39 -8.53 -11.10 -31.14
CA ALA A 39 -8.53 -9.77 -31.74
C ALA A 39 -7.19 -9.41 -32.37
N LEU A 40 -6.07 -9.72 -31.70
CA LEU A 40 -4.72 -9.47 -32.22
C LEU A 40 -4.47 -10.22 -33.54
N THR A 41 -4.92 -11.46 -33.62
CA THR A 41 -4.79 -12.26 -34.86
C THR A 41 -5.60 -11.65 -36.01
N LEU A 42 -6.82 -11.20 -35.73
CA LEU A 42 -7.69 -10.58 -36.72
C LEU A 42 -7.14 -9.23 -37.21
N TYR A 43 -6.67 -8.36 -36.30
CA TYR A 43 -6.06 -7.09 -36.68
C TYR A 43 -4.74 -7.27 -37.45
N ARG A 44 -3.93 -8.30 -37.17
CA ARG A 44 -2.74 -8.64 -37.98
C ARG A 44 -3.13 -9.08 -39.39
N THR A 45 -4.23 -9.82 -39.54
CA THR A 45 -4.75 -10.19 -40.86
C THR A 45 -5.25 -8.96 -41.64
N LEU A 46 -5.94 -8.03 -41.00
CA LEU A 46 -6.36 -6.77 -41.57
C LEU A 46 -5.16 -5.91 -42.02
N LEU A 47 -4.16 -5.79 -41.16
CA LEU A 47 -2.93 -5.04 -41.45
C LEU A 47 -2.14 -5.63 -42.60
N ALA A 48 -2.14 -6.96 -42.76
CA ALA A 48 -1.50 -7.61 -43.92
C ALA A 48 -2.14 -7.22 -45.26
N GLY A 49 -3.44 -6.89 -45.25
CA GLY A 49 -4.16 -6.36 -46.42
C GLY A 49 -3.96 -4.87 -46.66
N ASN A 50 -3.67 -4.09 -45.60
CA ASN A 50 -3.40 -2.64 -45.66
C ASN A 50 -2.26 -2.29 -44.67
N PRO A 51 -0.98 -2.43 -45.06
CA PRO A 51 0.15 -2.30 -44.14
C PRO A 51 0.40 -0.91 -43.55
N GLU A 52 -0.19 0.13 -44.15
CA GLU A 52 -0.04 1.52 -43.69
C GLU A 52 -1.29 2.04 -42.97
N ASP A 53 -2.24 1.19 -42.64
CA ASP A 53 -3.43 1.56 -41.89
C ASP A 53 -3.08 1.83 -40.43
N VAL A 54 -3.07 3.12 -40.06
CA VAL A 54 -2.69 3.58 -38.74
C VAL A 54 -3.63 3.02 -37.65
N ASP A 55 -4.92 2.87 -37.94
CA ASP A 55 -5.89 2.36 -36.98
C ASP A 55 -5.62 0.90 -36.65
N TYR A 56 -5.29 0.07 -37.64
CA TYR A 56 -4.94 -1.33 -37.40
C TYR A 56 -3.61 -1.46 -36.65
N ILE A 57 -2.63 -0.61 -36.96
CA ILE A 57 -1.36 -0.52 -36.24
C ILE A 57 -1.60 -0.17 -34.77
N LEU A 58 -2.43 0.85 -34.49
CA LEU A 58 -2.78 1.26 -33.14
C LEU A 58 -3.52 0.17 -32.36
N TRP A 59 -4.45 -0.54 -33.01
CA TRP A 59 -5.13 -1.66 -32.37
C TRP A 59 -4.17 -2.79 -31.99
N ILE A 60 -3.24 -3.16 -32.88
CA ILE A 60 -2.23 -4.18 -32.56
C ILE A 60 -1.36 -3.71 -31.40
N ALA A 61 -0.95 -2.42 -31.38
CA ALA A 61 -0.17 -1.86 -30.29
C ALA A 61 -0.92 -1.93 -28.94
N ARG A 62 -2.18 -1.50 -28.90
CA ARG A 62 -3.02 -1.56 -27.69
C ARG A 62 -3.23 -2.99 -27.19
N LEU A 63 -3.57 -3.92 -28.10
CA LEU A 63 -3.81 -5.32 -27.76
C LEU A 63 -2.55 -6.00 -27.24
N SER A 64 -1.39 -5.70 -27.84
CA SER A 64 -0.09 -6.19 -27.34
C SER A 64 0.22 -5.67 -25.94
N ALA A 65 -0.12 -4.40 -25.67
CA ALA A 65 0.01 -3.84 -24.32
C ALA A 65 -0.90 -4.55 -23.29
N TRP A 66 -2.15 -4.83 -23.64
CA TRP A 66 -3.11 -5.53 -22.76
C TRP A 66 -2.74 -7.00 -22.52
N THR A 67 -2.01 -7.63 -23.47
CA THR A 67 -1.45 -8.97 -23.29
C THR A 67 -0.05 -8.95 -22.67
N ARG A 68 0.45 -7.77 -22.25
CA ARG A 68 1.76 -7.53 -21.63
C ARG A 68 2.97 -7.78 -22.54
N ASP A 69 2.75 -7.82 -23.83
CA ASP A 69 3.86 -7.83 -24.80
C ASP A 69 4.27 -6.38 -25.11
N TYR A 70 4.93 -5.76 -24.12
CA TYR A 70 5.25 -4.34 -24.14
C TYR A 70 6.26 -3.98 -25.25
N GLN A 71 7.15 -4.92 -25.63
CA GLN A 71 8.10 -4.66 -26.70
C GLN A 71 7.39 -4.55 -28.04
N VAL A 72 6.56 -5.53 -28.38
CA VAL A 72 5.77 -5.52 -29.62
C VAL A 72 4.83 -4.29 -29.63
N SER A 73 4.22 -3.96 -28.50
CA SER A 73 3.38 -2.76 -28.40
C SER A 73 4.17 -1.47 -28.73
N ALA A 74 5.35 -1.30 -28.13
CA ALA A 74 6.19 -0.13 -28.36
C ALA A 74 6.66 -0.02 -29.83
N ASP A 75 6.95 -1.17 -30.47
CA ASP A 75 7.36 -1.24 -31.87
C ASP A 75 6.22 -0.81 -32.80
N PHE A 76 4.98 -1.28 -32.58
CA PHE A 76 3.81 -0.87 -33.35
C PHE A 76 3.44 0.59 -33.13
N TYR A 77 3.51 1.11 -31.90
CA TYR A 77 3.35 2.56 -31.69
C TYR A 77 4.43 3.38 -32.41
N SER A 78 5.67 2.85 -32.48
CA SER A 78 6.74 3.51 -33.23
C SER A 78 6.45 3.52 -34.73
N GLN A 79 5.87 2.45 -35.26
CA GLN A 79 5.43 2.37 -36.66
C GLN A 79 4.32 3.39 -36.95
N ALA A 80 3.32 3.53 -36.04
CA ALA A 80 2.28 4.55 -36.17
C ALA A 80 2.88 5.96 -36.18
N LEU A 81 3.86 6.25 -35.30
CA LEU A 81 4.54 7.53 -35.23
C LEU A 81 5.46 7.81 -36.41
N ALA A 82 5.93 6.78 -37.11
CA ALA A 82 6.67 6.95 -38.35
C ALA A 82 5.77 7.38 -39.52
N LEU A 83 4.49 6.99 -39.51
CA LEU A 83 3.47 7.40 -40.48
C LEU A 83 2.87 8.76 -40.13
N ASP A 84 2.57 8.98 -38.85
CA ASP A 84 2.03 10.24 -38.32
C ASP A 84 2.75 10.60 -37.00
N PRO A 85 3.77 11.47 -37.05
CA PRO A 85 4.56 11.85 -35.86
C PRO A 85 3.78 12.63 -34.79
N GLN A 86 2.60 13.17 -35.12
CA GLN A 86 1.75 13.92 -34.20
C GLN A 86 0.51 13.15 -33.77
N ASN A 87 0.43 11.87 -34.06
CA ASN A 87 -0.69 11.03 -33.66
C ASN A 87 -0.77 10.92 -32.14
N ILE A 88 -1.79 11.52 -31.55
CA ILE A 88 -1.95 11.62 -30.09
C ILE A 88 -2.13 10.23 -29.48
N ASP A 89 -2.91 9.35 -30.09
CA ASP A 89 -3.13 7.98 -29.63
C ASP A 89 -1.82 7.19 -29.57
N ALA A 90 -0.97 7.35 -30.58
CA ALA A 90 0.34 6.70 -30.63
C ALA A 90 1.30 7.27 -29.59
N LEU A 91 1.35 8.60 -29.44
CA LEU A 91 2.20 9.27 -28.45
C LEU A 91 1.84 8.87 -27.02
N VAL A 92 0.55 8.99 -26.69
CA VAL A 92 0.02 8.64 -25.36
C VAL A 92 0.13 7.13 -25.09
N GLY A 93 -0.23 6.31 -26.08
CA GLY A 93 -0.15 4.84 -25.95
C GLY A 93 1.28 4.36 -25.72
N LYS A 94 2.25 4.86 -26.49
CA LYS A 94 3.67 4.53 -26.32
C LYS A 94 4.20 5.04 -24.98
N ALA A 95 3.81 6.24 -24.55
CA ALA A 95 4.21 6.77 -23.25
C ALA A 95 3.70 5.88 -22.10
N ASN A 96 2.44 5.40 -22.17
CA ASN A 96 1.90 4.48 -21.17
C ASN A 96 2.71 3.17 -21.10
N VAL A 97 3.07 2.60 -22.25
CA VAL A 97 3.90 1.38 -22.32
C VAL A 97 5.27 1.61 -21.68
N LEU A 98 5.92 2.74 -22.00
CA LEU A 98 7.22 3.10 -21.42
C LEU A 98 7.15 3.31 -19.90
N MET A 99 6.04 3.88 -19.41
CA MET A 99 5.82 4.01 -17.95
C MET A 99 5.67 2.64 -17.28
N TRP A 100 4.98 1.67 -17.89
CA TRP A 100 4.91 0.29 -17.37
C TRP A 100 6.27 -0.41 -17.37
N GLN A 101 7.16 -0.03 -18.27
CA GLN A 101 8.56 -0.47 -18.32
C GLN A 101 9.49 0.36 -17.42
N HIS A 102 8.97 1.29 -16.60
CA HIS A 102 9.72 2.22 -15.75
C HIS A 102 10.66 3.16 -16.53
N SER A 103 10.46 3.34 -17.83
CA SER A 103 11.24 4.24 -18.69
C SER A 103 10.63 5.66 -18.70
N TYR A 104 10.55 6.28 -17.53
CA TYR A 104 9.86 7.57 -17.32
C TYR A 104 10.44 8.73 -18.12
N GLN A 105 11.77 8.76 -18.32
CA GLN A 105 12.41 9.82 -19.10
C GLN A 105 11.95 9.82 -20.56
N ASN A 106 11.84 8.65 -21.17
CA ASN A 106 11.36 8.53 -22.54
C ASN A 106 9.85 8.80 -22.65
N ALA A 107 9.07 8.38 -21.65
CA ALA A 107 7.64 8.71 -21.57
C ALA A 107 7.42 10.22 -21.47
N PHE A 108 8.23 10.94 -20.70
CA PHE A 108 8.15 12.39 -20.56
C PHE A 108 8.29 13.11 -21.91
N VAL A 109 9.24 12.70 -22.73
CA VAL A 109 9.46 13.29 -24.06
C VAL A 109 8.20 13.14 -24.93
N LEU A 110 7.64 11.92 -24.99
CA LEU A 110 6.44 11.66 -25.79
C LEU A 110 5.21 12.43 -25.28
N LEU A 111 5.02 12.50 -23.95
CA LEU A 111 3.93 13.27 -23.36
C LEU A 111 4.10 14.78 -23.58
N THR A 112 5.33 15.28 -23.63
CA THR A 112 5.60 16.68 -23.98
C THR A 112 5.20 16.95 -25.42
N THR A 113 5.60 16.10 -26.37
CA THR A 113 5.18 16.19 -27.78
C THR A 113 3.67 16.10 -27.94
N ALA A 114 3.01 15.17 -27.22
CA ALA A 114 1.56 15.04 -27.25
C ALA A 114 0.85 16.32 -26.75
N ARG A 115 1.36 16.94 -25.68
CA ARG A 115 0.81 18.19 -25.16
C ARG A 115 1.02 19.38 -26.10
N GLU A 116 2.15 19.43 -26.79
CA GLU A 116 2.39 20.47 -27.80
C GLU A 116 1.45 20.32 -29.01
N ALA A 117 1.16 19.07 -29.42
CA ALA A 117 0.27 18.79 -30.53
C ALA A 117 -1.22 18.96 -30.16
N ALA A 118 -1.62 18.63 -28.93
CA ALA A 118 -3.00 18.70 -28.44
C ALA A 118 -3.08 19.23 -27.00
N PRO A 119 -2.93 20.53 -26.76
CA PRO A 119 -2.83 21.13 -25.43
C PRO A 119 -4.07 20.98 -24.52
N THR A 120 -5.23 20.70 -25.11
CA THR A 120 -6.51 20.56 -24.37
C THR A 120 -7.08 19.15 -24.45
N SER A 121 -6.31 18.18 -24.91
CA SER A 121 -6.76 16.80 -25.02
C SER A 121 -6.90 16.16 -23.63
N VAL A 122 -8.08 15.62 -23.37
CA VAL A 122 -8.39 14.87 -22.14
C VAL A 122 -7.45 13.67 -21.96
N ASP A 123 -7.15 12.95 -23.04
CA ASP A 123 -6.26 11.80 -23.02
C ASP A 123 -4.82 12.19 -22.65
N VAL A 124 -4.35 13.33 -23.12
CA VAL A 124 -3.02 13.88 -22.79
C VAL A 124 -2.97 14.29 -21.31
N GLU A 125 -3.98 14.99 -20.81
CA GLU A 125 -4.05 15.39 -19.40
C GLU A 125 -4.11 14.15 -18.49
N LEU A 126 -4.89 13.14 -18.85
CA LEU A 126 -4.99 11.89 -18.12
C LEU A 126 -3.66 11.09 -18.13
N ALA A 127 -2.95 11.09 -19.27
CA ALA A 127 -1.63 10.46 -19.38
C ALA A 127 -0.57 11.16 -18.50
N TRP A 128 -0.60 12.51 -18.42
CA TRP A 128 0.23 13.26 -17.49
C TRP A 128 -0.11 12.96 -16.03
N ALA A 129 -1.40 12.83 -15.70
CA ALA A 129 -1.83 12.45 -14.36
C ALA A 129 -1.25 11.08 -13.96
N ARG A 130 -1.32 10.08 -14.86
CA ARG A 130 -0.71 8.76 -14.63
C ARG A 130 0.81 8.84 -14.48
N TYR A 131 1.47 9.65 -15.31
CA TYR A 131 2.92 9.85 -15.26
C TYR A 131 3.37 10.33 -13.87
N TYR A 132 2.74 11.37 -13.34
CA TYR A 132 3.08 11.89 -12.02
C TYR A 132 2.68 10.93 -10.89
N HIS A 133 1.52 10.29 -11.00
CA HIS A 133 1.09 9.30 -10.02
C HIS A 133 2.09 8.14 -9.89
N TRP A 134 2.57 7.57 -10.99
CA TRP A 134 3.54 6.47 -10.95
C TRP A 134 4.94 6.89 -10.51
N GLN A 135 5.27 8.16 -10.59
CA GLN A 135 6.46 8.72 -9.96
C GLN A 135 6.26 9.05 -8.47
N GLY A 136 5.05 8.88 -7.94
CA GLY A 136 4.70 9.19 -6.55
C GLY A 136 4.44 10.67 -6.33
N ASP A 137 4.28 11.48 -7.36
CA ASP A 137 3.87 12.88 -7.26
C ASP A 137 2.37 13.05 -7.47
N ASP A 138 1.55 12.57 -6.47
CA ASP A 138 0.10 12.68 -6.54
C ASP A 138 -0.40 14.13 -6.46
N LYS A 139 0.44 15.07 -6.03
CA LYS A 139 0.08 16.50 -6.05
C LYS A 139 -0.02 16.99 -7.48
N GLU A 140 0.99 16.75 -8.29
CA GLU A 140 0.96 17.07 -9.71
C GLU A 140 -0.08 16.21 -10.44
N ALA A 141 -0.16 14.92 -10.13
CA ALA A 141 -1.20 14.04 -10.69
C ALA A 141 -2.60 14.61 -10.47
N LYS A 142 -2.92 15.08 -9.26
CA LYS A 142 -4.21 15.70 -8.94
C LYS A 142 -4.48 16.94 -9.79
N LEU A 143 -3.47 17.79 -10.02
CA LEU A 143 -3.60 18.99 -10.85
C LEU A 143 -4.02 18.64 -12.30
N TYR A 144 -3.39 17.60 -12.88
CA TYR A 144 -3.74 17.14 -14.22
C TYR A 144 -5.10 16.45 -14.27
N LEU A 145 -5.49 15.69 -13.23
CA LEU A 145 -6.83 15.13 -13.12
C LEU A 145 -7.92 16.21 -13.02
N GLU A 146 -7.66 17.28 -12.30
CA GLU A 146 -8.60 18.40 -12.22
C GLU A 146 -8.81 19.06 -13.58
N LYS A 147 -7.75 19.23 -14.38
CA LYS A 147 -7.86 19.72 -15.77
C LYS A 147 -8.65 18.75 -16.65
N CYS A 148 -8.35 17.45 -16.59
CA CYS A 148 -9.09 16.41 -17.30
C CYS A 148 -10.58 16.47 -16.98
N LEU A 149 -10.95 16.52 -15.67
CA LEU A 149 -12.33 16.53 -15.21
C LEU A 149 -13.07 17.87 -15.46
N VAL A 150 -12.35 18.96 -15.66
CA VAL A 150 -12.97 20.22 -16.13
C VAL A 150 -13.45 20.08 -17.59
N SER A 151 -12.70 19.35 -18.42
CA SER A 151 -13.03 19.13 -19.83
C SER A 151 -14.01 17.96 -20.03
N ASP A 152 -13.90 16.91 -19.21
CA ASP A 152 -14.73 15.70 -19.22
C ASP A 152 -15.03 15.27 -17.77
N GLY A 153 -16.10 15.84 -17.21
CA GLY A 153 -16.48 15.65 -15.80
C GLY A 153 -16.87 14.23 -15.43
N ASP A 154 -17.29 13.43 -16.39
CA ASP A 154 -17.75 12.05 -16.20
C ASP A 154 -16.68 11.01 -16.59
N ASN A 155 -15.45 11.43 -16.84
CA ASN A 155 -14.34 10.54 -17.18
C ASN A 155 -14.08 9.55 -16.05
N GLN A 156 -14.55 8.31 -16.23
CA GLN A 156 -14.49 7.27 -15.21
C GLN A 156 -13.06 6.96 -14.78
N GLU A 157 -12.12 6.91 -15.72
CA GLU A 157 -10.73 6.61 -15.41
C GLU A 157 -10.07 7.73 -14.60
N ALA A 158 -10.35 8.98 -14.92
CA ALA A 158 -9.87 10.13 -14.16
C ALA A 158 -10.46 10.15 -12.73
N LEU A 159 -11.74 9.81 -12.59
CA LEU A 159 -12.40 9.69 -11.28
C LEU A 159 -11.81 8.56 -10.45
N GLU A 160 -11.60 7.38 -11.04
CA GLU A 160 -10.99 6.23 -10.38
C GLU A 160 -9.55 6.53 -9.95
N LEU A 161 -8.75 7.15 -10.83
CA LEU A 161 -7.39 7.55 -10.51
C LEU A 161 -7.38 8.60 -9.40
N LYS A 162 -8.27 9.59 -9.43
CA LYS A 162 -8.41 10.61 -8.38
C LYS A 162 -8.77 9.99 -7.02
N GLU A 163 -9.64 8.98 -6.99
CA GLU A 163 -9.98 8.25 -5.76
C GLU A 163 -8.81 7.41 -5.23
N SER A 164 -7.91 6.97 -6.11
CA SER A 164 -6.73 6.18 -5.75
C SER A 164 -5.56 7.02 -5.24
N LEU A 165 -5.55 8.33 -5.51
CA LEU A 165 -4.48 9.21 -5.05
C LEU A 165 -4.43 9.21 -3.53
N VAL A 166 -3.24 8.97 -2.99
CA VAL A 166 -3.01 9.13 -1.56
C VAL A 166 -3.04 10.62 -1.24
N PRO A 167 -3.83 11.08 -0.25
CA PRO A 167 -3.78 12.46 0.20
C PRO A 167 -2.35 12.86 0.57
N ASP A 168 -1.94 14.08 0.25
CA ASP A 168 -0.60 14.58 0.61
C ASP A 168 -0.31 14.46 2.09
N HIS A 169 -1.37 14.53 2.89
CA HIS A 169 -1.33 14.31 4.33
C HIS A 169 -2.69 13.82 4.84
N THR A 170 -2.67 13.05 5.91
CA THR A 170 -3.85 12.64 6.66
C THR A 170 -3.56 12.78 8.15
N ILE A 171 -4.60 13.00 8.93
CA ILE A 171 -4.54 12.95 10.39
C ILE A 171 -5.37 11.75 10.84
N GLU A 172 -4.80 10.88 11.65
CA GLU A 172 -5.53 9.84 12.35
C GLU A 172 -5.66 10.21 13.82
N LEU A 173 -6.87 10.07 14.35
CA LEU A 173 -7.16 10.10 15.78
C LEU A 173 -7.41 8.68 16.24
N ARG A 174 -6.77 8.26 17.33
CA ARG A 174 -6.94 6.97 17.98
C ARG A 174 -7.36 7.16 19.42
N ILE A 175 -8.42 6.46 19.82
CA ILE A 175 -8.81 6.29 21.21
C ILE A 175 -8.81 4.80 21.46
N ALA A 176 -8.11 4.35 22.50
CA ALA A 176 -8.09 2.94 22.87
C ALA A 176 -8.26 2.76 24.37
N TYR A 177 -8.81 1.61 24.71
CA TYR A 177 -8.93 1.12 26.06
C TYR A 177 -8.37 -0.30 26.11
N GLU A 178 -7.43 -0.54 27.01
CA GLU A 178 -6.94 -1.87 27.33
C GLU A 178 -7.32 -2.18 28.77
N GLY A 179 -7.94 -3.32 28.99
CA GLY A 179 -8.24 -3.83 30.32
C GLY A 179 -7.51 -5.13 30.58
N ASP A 180 -7.04 -5.34 31.79
CA ASP A 180 -6.46 -6.61 32.22
C ASP A 180 -7.11 -7.14 33.49
N THR A 181 -7.11 -8.45 33.63
CA THR A 181 -7.60 -9.14 34.81
C THR A 181 -6.60 -10.22 35.22
N LEU A 182 -6.07 -10.11 36.43
CA LEU A 182 -5.23 -11.08 37.06
C LEU A 182 -5.91 -11.58 38.34
N PRO A 183 -6.08 -12.90 38.54
CA PRO A 183 -6.73 -13.41 39.76
C PRO A 183 -6.07 -12.91 41.04
N GLY A 184 -6.89 -12.39 41.95
CA GLY A 184 -6.43 -11.87 43.23
C GLY A 184 -5.93 -10.42 43.24
N THR A 185 -6.05 -9.73 42.14
CA THR A 185 -5.74 -8.29 42.01
C THR A 185 -6.94 -7.47 41.56
N THR A 186 -6.87 -6.16 41.76
CA THR A 186 -7.80 -5.23 41.11
C THR A 186 -7.57 -5.24 39.62
N PRO A 187 -8.64 -5.24 38.78
CA PRO A 187 -8.48 -5.10 37.34
C PRO A 187 -7.69 -3.84 36.98
N GLY A 188 -6.82 -3.97 35.98
CA GLY A 188 -6.07 -2.85 35.45
C GLY A 188 -6.74 -2.24 34.21
N ALA A 189 -6.42 -0.99 33.94
CA ALA A 189 -6.86 -0.28 32.74
C ALA A 189 -5.75 0.60 32.19
N ILE A 190 -5.68 0.68 30.86
CA ILE A 190 -4.85 1.64 30.14
C ILE A 190 -5.76 2.35 29.11
N GLU A 191 -5.79 3.67 29.20
CA GLU A 191 -6.48 4.52 28.26
C GLU A 191 -5.46 5.21 27.36
N GLU A 192 -5.69 5.20 26.06
CA GLU A 192 -4.81 5.81 25.05
C GLU A 192 -5.58 6.84 24.24
N LEU A 193 -4.98 8.00 24.08
CA LEU A 193 -5.38 9.01 23.09
C LEU A 193 -4.17 9.35 22.24
N ALA A 194 -4.29 9.19 20.91
CA ALA A 194 -3.22 9.53 19.99
C ALA A 194 -3.73 10.31 18.79
N ALA A 195 -2.90 11.24 18.31
CA ALA A 195 -3.10 11.95 17.07
C ALA A 195 -1.86 11.80 16.20
N THR A 196 -2.00 11.28 14.99
CA THR A 196 -0.88 11.03 14.09
C THR A 196 -1.10 11.75 12.77
N TYR A 197 -0.13 12.58 12.38
CA TYR A 197 -0.06 13.22 11.08
C TYR A 197 0.81 12.36 10.16
N PHE A 198 0.23 11.89 9.07
CA PHE A 198 0.90 11.11 8.03
C PHE A 198 1.18 12.00 6.82
N ASN A 199 2.34 11.82 6.21
CA ASN A 199 2.68 12.33 4.90
C ASN A 199 3.52 11.30 4.13
N ARG A 200 3.84 11.59 2.86
CA ARG A 200 4.63 10.66 2.01
C ARG A 200 6.01 10.31 2.56
N LYS A 201 6.60 11.18 3.38
CA LYS A 201 7.95 11.00 3.94
C LYS A 201 7.94 10.28 5.29
N GLY A 202 6.74 9.98 5.83
CA GLY A 202 6.57 9.31 7.12
C GLY A 202 5.42 9.89 7.94
N ASP A 203 5.51 9.71 9.22
CA ASP A 203 4.50 10.20 10.17
C ASP A 203 5.13 10.81 11.42
N ILE A 204 4.35 11.64 12.10
CA ILE A 204 4.63 12.16 13.44
C ILE A 204 3.35 12.10 14.27
N GLY A 205 3.44 11.56 15.47
CA GLY A 205 2.31 11.39 16.38
C GLY A 205 2.55 12.01 17.75
N LEU A 206 1.45 12.40 18.37
CA LEU A 206 1.35 12.73 19.78
C LEU A 206 0.58 11.60 20.45
N ASP A 207 1.18 10.99 21.45
CA ASP A 207 0.57 9.91 22.22
C ASP A 207 0.40 10.32 23.68
N PHE A 208 -0.74 9.98 24.26
CA PHE A 208 -1.04 10.14 25.66
C PHE A 208 -1.65 8.86 26.21
N PHE A 209 -1.17 8.39 27.36
CA PHE A 209 -1.64 7.20 28.05
C PHE A 209 -1.94 7.55 29.50
N HIS A 210 -3.08 7.08 29.98
CA HIS A 210 -3.40 7.01 31.41
C HIS A 210 -3.49 5.54 31.81
N MET A 211 -2.96 5.20 32.97
CA MET A 211 -2.87 3.83 33.44
C MET A 211 -3.27 3.77 34.91
N ASP A 212 -4.16 2.84 35.19
CA ASP A 212 -4.52 2.42 36.54
C ASP A 212 -4.33 0.92 36.64
N ARG A 213 -3.45 0.48 37.54
CA ARG A 213 -3.17 -0.94 37.70
C ARG A 213 -2.68 -1.23 39.11
N PHE A 214 -3.19 -2.27 39.72
CA PHE A 214 -2.81 -2.72 41.08
C PHE A 214 -2.95 -1.64 42.17
N GLY A 215 -3.85 -0.70 42.00
CA GLY A 215 -4.08 0.40 42.94
C GLY A 215 -3.10 1.57 42.80
N GLU A 216 -2.27 1.56 41.77
CA GLU A 216 -1.42 2.69 41.40
C GLU A 216 -1.86 3.26 40.04
N GLY A 217 -1.79 4.58 39.90
CA GLY A 217 -2.16 5.29 38.68
C GLY A 217 -1.08 6.26 38.24
N GLY A 218 -1.10 6.57 36.96
CA GLY A 218 -0.21 7.57 36.40
C GLY A 218 -0.43 7.79 34.88
N SER A 219 0.23 8.79 34.35
CA SER A 219 0.10 9.17 32.95
C SER A 219 1.44 9.36 32.30
N ARG A 220 1.52 9.12 30.99
CA ARG A 220 2.66 9.48 30.16
C ARG A 220 2.19 10.04 28.83
N GLY A 221 3.01 10.87 28.20
CA GLY A 221 2.73 11.39 26.88
C GLY A 221 4.01 11.82 26.18
N GLY A 222 3.96 11.97 24.87
CA GLY A 222 5.11 12.37 24.11
C GLY A 222 4.93 12.28 22.62
N LEU A 223 6.05 12.25 21.93
CA LEU A 223 6.15 12.27 20.47
C LEU A 223 6.56 10.91 19.95
N ARG A 224 5.98 10.52 18.84
CA ARG A 224 6.39 9.39 18.01
C ARG A 224 6.63 9.89 16.59
N PHE A 225 7.59 9.33 15.90
CA PHE A 225 7.84 9.61 14.49
C PHE A 225 8.29 8.36 13.75
N ASN A 226 8.01 8.37 12.45
CA ASN A 226 8.59 7.46 11.48
C ASN A 226 8.98 8.28 10.24
N ARG A 227 10.21 8.10 9.75
CA ARG A 227 10.76 8.82 8.61
C ARG A 227 11.31 7.86 7.57
N LYS A 228 10.79 7.91 6.35
CA LYS A 228 11.35 7.17 5.21
C LYS A 228 12.66 7.83 4.76
N LEU A 229 13.72 7.04 4.68
CA LEU A 229 15.05 7.42 4.18
C LEU A 229 15.26 6.76 2.80
N GLY A 230 14.62 7.32 1.75
CA GLY A 230 14.62 6.71 0.42
C GLY A 230 13.56 5.62 0.26
N GLY A 231 13.64 4.83 -0.83
CA GLY A 231 12.55 3.92 -1.24
C GLY A 231 12.40 2.64 -0.41
N ARG A 232 13.39 2.27 0.42
CA ARG A 232 13.42 0.95 1.07
C ARG A 232 13.72 0.96 2.57
N THR A 233 14.10 2.10 3.14
CA THR A 233 14.52 2.19 4.55
C THR A 233 13.71 3.24 5.27
N SER A 234 13.36 2.99 6.54
CA SER A 234 12.75 3.95 7.44
C SER A 234 13.47 3.96 8.79
N VAL A 235 13.43 5.11 9.46
CA VAL A 235 13.86 5.30 10.86
C VAL A 235 12.64 5.69 11.66
N GLN A 236 12.54 5.15 12.86
CA GLN A 236 11.44 5.39 13.76
C GLN A 236 11.93 5.72 15.17
N GLY A 237 11.14 6.47 15.91
CA GLY A 237 11.41 6.76 17.29
C GLY A 237 10.19 7.19 18.07
N ALA A 238 10.25 7.01 19.37
CA ALA A 238 9.27 7.50 20.32
C ALA A 238 9.99 8.04 21.57
N PHE A 239 9.51 9.17 22.06
CA PHE A 239 10.01 9.84 23.24
C PHE A 239 8.83 10.22 24.11
N LEU A 240 8.52 9.38 25.11
CA LEU A 240 7.43 9.62 26.03
C LEU A 240 7.98 9.87 27.43
N PHE A 241 7.35 10.77 28.12
CA PHE A 241 7.66 11.12 29.50
C PHE A 241 6.42 10.97 30.35
N GLY A 242 6.60 10.47 31.56
CA GLY A 242 5.48 10.17 32.44
C GLY A 242 5.76 10.46 33.91
N GLY A 243 4.72 10.26 34.69
CA GLY A 243 4.75 10.39 36.14
C GLY A 243 3.54 9.73 36.78
N GLY A 244 3.66 9.44 38.05
CA GLY A 244 2.66 8.70 38.83
C GLY A 244 3.34 7.64 39.66
N GLY A 245 2.67 6.50 39.85
CA GLY A 245 3.21 5.32 40.54
C GLY A 245 4.41 4.68 39.82
N ASP A 246 4.91 3.60 40.40
CA ASP A 246 6.02 2.82 39.80
C ASP A 246 5.61 2.02 38.54
N ILE A 247 4.33 2.02 38.20
CA ILE A 247 3.79 1.37 36.99
C ILE A 247 4.04 2.16 35.71
N VAL A 248 4.29 3.48 35.81
CA VAL A 248 4.50 4.36 34.65
C VAL A 248 5.97 4.74 34.54
N PRO A 249 6.64 4.43 33.43
CA PRO A 249 8.00 4.87 33.23
C PRO A 249 8.05 6.41 33.18
N LYS A 250 9.03 6.99 33.85
CA LYS A 250 9.35 8.43 33.76
C LYS A 250 9.85 8.79 32.37
N GLN A 251 10.55 7.85 31.71
CA GLN A 251 11.07 7.98 30.36
C GLN A 251 10.85 6.66 29.63
N ASP A 252 10.32 6.75 28.41
CA ASP A 252 10.17 5.65 27.47
C ASP A 252 10.72 6.14 26.11
N LEU A 253 11.92 5.70 25.82
CA LEU A 253 12.64 6.10 24.62
C LEU A 253 12.76 4.89 23.71
N ASN A 254 12.34 5.02 22.47
CA ASN A 254 12.51 4.00 21.44
C ASN A 254 13.21 4.64 20.23
N LEU A 255 14.17 3.94 19.65
CA LEU A 255 14.81 4.27 18.38
C LEU A 255 14.96 2.99 17.56
N GLY A 256 14.57 3.05 16.30
CA GLY A 256 14.65 1.90 15.42
C GLY A 256 14.87 2.27 13.96
N MET A 257 15.22 1.25 13.22
CA MET A 257 15.35 1.32 11.77
C MET A 257 14.81 0.03 11.17
N SER A 258 14.08 0.14 10.06
CA SER A 258 13.64 -1.01 9.27
C SER A 258 13.84 -0.78 7.78
N GLY A 259 13.84 -1.86 7.02
CA GLY A 259 13.94 -1.76 5.58
C GLY A 259 13.69 -3.06 4.83
N THR A 260 13.29 -2.93 3.58
CA THR A 260 13.08 -4.06 2.66
C THR A 260 14.44 -4.58 2.19
N VAL A 261 14.76 -5.81 2.55
CA VAL A 261 16.05 -6.47 2.22
C VAL A 261 15.94 -7.37 0.98
N ALA A 262 14.74 -7.91 0.73
CA ALA A 262 14.40 -8.70 -0.47
C ALA A 262 12.90 -8.59 -0.75
N GLN A 263 12.43 -9.13 -1.88
CA GLN A 263 11.01 -9.13 -2.21
C GLN A 263 10.20 -9.84 -1.11
N GLY A 264 9.27 -9.12 -0.51
CA GLY A 264 8.43 -9.59 0.59
C GLY A 264 9.11 -9.65 1.96
N TRP A 265 10.42 -9.40 2.08
CA TRP A 265 11.16 -9.44 3.33
C TRP A 265 11.49 -8.05 3.86
N GLU A 266 11.13 -7.78 5.10
CA GLU A 266 11.51 -6.58 5.84
C GLU A 266 12.31 -6.98 7.08
N LEU A 267 13.44 -6.31 7.30
CA LEU A 267 14.30 -6.48 8.47
C LEU A 267 14.31 -5.18 9.27
N GLY A 268 14.20 -5.29 10.58
CA GLY A 268 14.24 -4.15 11.49
C GLY A 268 15.08 -4.41 12.73
N ALA A 269 15.52 -3.34 13.33
CA ALA A 269 16.17 -3.35 14.65
C ALA A 269 15.73 -2.13 15.45
N ASP A 270 15.37 -2.35 16.70
CA ASP A 270 14.94 -1.31 17.64
C ASP A 270 15.74 -1.41 18.94
N TYR A 271 15.97 -0.26 19.55
CA TYR A 271 16.43 -0.17 20.92
C TYR A 271 15.42 0.63 21.74
N ARG A 272 15.01 0.10 22.89
CA ARG A 272 14.06 0.76 23.80
C ARG A 272 14.67 0.87 25.20
N HIS A 273 14.54 2.04 25.78
CA HIS A 273 14.93 2.35 27.15
C HIS A 273 13.72 2.81 27.95
N LEU A 274 13.44 2.11 29.06
CA LEU A 274 12.39 2.47 30.00
C LEU A 274 13.04 2.80 31.36
N ALA A 275 12.83 4.01 31.85
CA ALA A 275 13.26 4.41 33.18
C ALA A 275 12.07 4.57 34.11
N PHE A 276 11.95 3.70 35.09
CA PHE A 276 10.98 3.78 36.19
C PHE A 276 11.58 4.51 37.38
N ARG A 277 10.88 4.60 38.53
CA ARG A 277 11.43 5.15 39.77
C ARG A 277 12.51 4.23 40.37
N SER A 278 12.25 2.93 40.32
CA SER A 278 13.02 1.92 41.05
C SER A 278 14.02 1.18 40.15
N LEU A 279 13.84 1.17 38.84
CA LEU A 279 14.70 0.42 37.92
C LEU A 279 14.68 0.98 36.48
N THR A 280 15.58 0.48 35.65
CA THR A 280 15.61 0.69 34.20
C THR A 280 15.50 -0.64 33.47
N VAL A 281 14.90 -0.57 32.28
CA VAL A 281 14.80 -1.69 31.35
C VAL A 281 15.37 -1.24 30.00
N ASP A 282 16.33 -1.98 29.50
CA ASP A 282 16.89 -1.78 28.15
C ASP A 282 16.53 -2.99 27.29
N ALA A 283 16.04 -2.77 26.09
CA ALA A 283 15.69 -3.82 25.17
C ALA A 283 16.34 -3.60 23.81
N ALA A 284 17.04 -4.60 23.30
CA ALA A 284 17.44 -4.69 21.91
C ALA A 284 16.50 -5.66 21.20
N ILE A 285 15.89 -5.24 20.11
CA ILE A 285 14.83 -5.96 19.41
C ILE A 285 15.21 -6.09 17.95
N GLY A 286 15.17 -7.31 17.42
CA GLY A 286 15.30 -7.58 16.00
C GLY A 286 13.95 -8.03 15.43
N ASN A 287 13.56 -7.49 14.30
CA ASN A 287 12.30 -7.80 13.61
C ASN A 287 12.59 -8.41 12.24
N LEU A 288 11.85 -9.44 11.88
CA LEU A 288 11.89 -10.03 10.56
C LEU A 288 10.45 -10.30 10.11
N ASP A 289 10.00 -9.57 9.11
CA ASP A 289 8.65 -9.66 8.60
C ASP A 289 8.66 -10.22 7.19
N TYR A 290 7.63 -11.02 6.86
CA TYR A 290 7.44 -11.56 5.52
C TYR A 290 6.04 -11.31 5.00
N TYR A 291 5.96 -10.69 3.83
CA TYR A 291 4.72 -10.36 3.12
C TYR A 291 4.57 -11.28 1.91
N PHE A 292 3.53 -12.12 1.92
CA PHE A 292 3.21 -12.99 0.81
C PHE A 292 2.57 -12.21 -0.36
N GLU A 293 2.53 -12.79 -1.55
CA GLU A 293 1.77 -12.23 -2.69
C GLU A 293 0.26 -12.15 -2.42
N LYS A 294 -0.26 -13.03 -1.55
CA LYS A 294 -1.62 -12.96 -1.01
C LYS A 294 -1.64 -11.97 0.17
N PRO A 295 -2.81 -11.45 0.54
CA PRO A 295 -2.92 -10.49 1.66
C PRO A 295 -2.73 -11.17 3.03
N ILE A 296 -1.63 -11.86 3.18
CA ILE A 296 -1.16 -12.57 4.38
C ILE A 296 0.26 -12.09 4.66
N TRP A 297 0.59 -11.86 5.94
CA TRP A 297 1.96 -11.55 6.34
C TRP A 297 2.27 -12.09 7.73
N ILE A 298 3.54 -12.35 7.98
CA ILE A 298 4.08 -12.84 9.24
C ILE A 298 4.95 -11.74 9.83
N VAL A 299 4.77 -11.48 11.12
CA VAL A 299 5.61 -10.59 11.92
C VAL A 299 6.34 -11.45 12.94
N THR A 300 7.67 -11.33 12.98
CA THR A 300 8.51 -12.05 13.95
C THR A 300 9.43 -11.05 14.64
N SER A 301 9.50 -11.14 15.97
CA SER A 301 10.43 -10.33 16.74
C SER A 301 11.19 -11.18 17.74
N VAL A 302 12.46 -10.87 17.91
CA VAL A 302 13.32 -11.41 18.98
C VAL A 302 13.84 -10.26 19.82
N ALA A 303 13.86 -10.40 21.12
CA ALA A 303 14.30 -9.35 22.02
C ALA A 303 15.29 -9.89 23.06
N ALA A 304 16.24 -9.05 23.44
CA ALA A 304 17.09 -9.20 24.60
C ALA A 304 16.78 -8.06 25.57
N ASN A 305 16.08 -8.38 26.67
CA ASN A 305 15.64 -7.40 27.66
C ASN A 305 16.58 -7.45 28.86
N ARG A 306 17.22 -6.33 29.22
CA ARG A 306 18.11 -6.19 30.35
C ARG A 306 17.42 -5.42 31.46
N VAL A 307 17.26 -6.06 32.61
CA VAL A 307 16.63 -5.51 33.82
C VAL A 307 17.53 -5.78 35.02
N ALA A 308 17.94 -4.75 35.74
CA ALA A 308 18.81 -4.87 36.93
C ALA A 308 20.05 -5.77 36.69
N GLY A 309 20.63 -5.69 35.50
CA GLY A 309 21.82 -6.49 35.14
C GLY A 309 21.52 -7.90 34.61
N VAL A 310 20.32 -8.39 34.69
CA VAL A 310 19.88 -9.70 34.17
C VAL A 310 19.29 -9.52 32.73
N THR A 311 19.77 -10.34 31.79
CA THR A 311 19.24 -10.36 30.43
C THR A 311 18.26 -11.53 30.25
N THR A 312 17.06 -11.22 29.76
CA THR A 312 16.02 -12.22 29.49
C THR A 312 15.61 -12.16 28.01
N PRO A 313 15.41 -13.30 27.33
CA PRO A 313 14.96 -13.31 25.96
C PRO A 313 13.47 -13.04 25.86
N GLY A 314 13.07 -12.43 24.73
CA GLY A 314 11.70 -12.31 24.29
C GLY A 314 11.56 -12.80 22.85
N PHE A 315 10.38 -13.29 22.51
CA PHE A 315 10.01 -13.75 21.18
C PHE A 315 8.56 -13.44 20.89
N LEU A 316 8.26 -13.03 19.66
CA LEU A 316 6.89 -12.84 19.15
C LEU A 316 6.81 -13.41 17.75
N LEU A 317 5.75 -14.16 17.47
CA LEU A 317 5.34 -14.60 16.14
C LEU A 317 3.87 -14.27 15.95
N ARG A 318 3.53 -13.55 14.89
CA ARG A 318 2.15 -13.18 14.57
C ARG A 318 1.85 -13.43 13.10
N PHE A 319 0.78 -14.14 12.84
CA PHE A 319 0.21 -14.33 11.52
C PHE A 319 -0.94 -13.37 11.32
N ASN A 320 -0.95 -12.66 10.21
CA ASN A 320 -1.97 -11.70 9.86
C ASN A 320 -2.56 -12.07 8.50
N ALA A 321 -3.87 -11.91 8.33
CA ALA A 321 -4.58 -12.16 7.08
C ALA A 321 -5.69 -11.13 6.87
N ARG A 322 -5.73 -10.52 5.69
CA ARG A 322 -6.88 -9.75 5.25
C ARG A 322 -7.91 -10.69 4.65
N VAL A 323 -8.91 -11.06 5.44
CA VAL A 323 -9.95 -12.04 5.09
C VAL A 323 -10.98 -11.45 4.12
N ARG A 324 -11.26 -10.14 4.26
CA ARG A 324 -12.14 -9.34 3.39
C ARG A 324 -11.52 -7.96 3.20
N ARG A 325 -12.04 -7.17 2.23
CA ARG A 325 -11.55 -5.80 1.98
C ARG A 325 -11.55 -4.92 3.24
N ASN A 326 -12.50 -5.16 4.14
CA ASN A 326 -12.69 -4.39 5.38
C ASN A 326 -12.37 -5.16 6.66
N LEU A 327 -11.85 -6.39 6.58
CA LEU A 327 -11.60 -7.25 7.72
C LEU A 327 -10.20 -7.86 7.68
N THR A 328 -9.39 -7.55 8.67
CA THR A 328 -8.10 -8.19 8.93
C THR A 328 -8.17 -8.94 10.25
N MET A 329 -7.62 -10.14 10.30
CA MET A 329 -7.51 -10.97 11.51
C MET A 329 -6.05 -11.31 11.76
N ASN A 330 -5.71 -11.50 13.02
CA ASN A 330 -4.40 -12.00 13.41
C ASN A 330 -4.50 -13.03 14.54
N ILE A 331 -3.50 -13.91 14.57
CA ILE A 331 -3.22 -14.80 15.69
C ILE A 331 -1.72 -14.76 15.95
N GLY A 332 -1.32 -14.91 17.20
CA GLY A 332 0.09 -14.84 17.55
C GLY A 332 0.42 -15.58 18.83
N TYR A 333 1.71 -15.79 18.99
CA TYR A 333 2.31 -16.33 20.20
C TYR A 333 3.52 -15.49 20.57
N GLY A 334 3.60 -15.11 21.85
CA GLY A 334 4.74 -14.41 22.43
C GLY A 334 5.29 -15.17 23.62
N TYR A 335 6.60 -15.08 23.83
CA TYR A 335 7.28 -15.73 24.93
C TYR A 335 8.29 -14.77 25.58
N GLY A 336 8.42 -14.84 26.88
CA GLY A 336 9.43 -14.10 27.63
C GLY A 336 8.87 -12.93 28.42
N THR A 337 9.77 -12.06 28.85
CA THR A 337 9.41 -10.80 29.52
C THR A 337 9.12 -9.77 28.42
N GLU A 338 7.88 -9.41 28.24
CA GLU A 338 7.49 -8.46 27.19
C GLU A 338 7.74 -7.02 27.62
N VAL A 339 8.67 -6.37 26.94
CA VAL A 339 8.88 -4.91 27.06
C VAL A 339 7.78 -4.12 26.32
N TYR A 340 6.99 -4.80 25.49
CA TYR A 340 5.89 -4.21 24.75
C TYR A 340 4.63 -3.95 25.58
N GLN A 341 4.44 -4.74 26.63
CA GLN A 341 3.38 -4.56 27.61
C GLN A 341 3.98 -4.00 28.88
N LEU A 342 3.31 -3.03 29.46
CA LEU A 342 3.74 -2.39 30.71
C LEU A 342 3.54 -3.37 31.87
N ALA A 343 4.51 -4.24 32.07
CA ALA A 343 4.59 -5.02 33.29
C ALA A 343 5.05 -4.10 34.43
N LEU A 344 4.65 -4.43 35.66
CA LEU A 344 5.21 -3.73 36.83
C LEU A 344 6.73 -3.87 36.87
N PRO A 345 7.48 -2.85 37.34
CA PRO A 345 8.92 -2.95 37.52
C PRO A 345 9.36 -4.20 38.33
N THR A 346 8.57 -4.57 39.31
CA THR A 346 8.77 -5.78 40.14
C THR A 346 8.52 -7.08 39.38
N GLU A 347 7.86 -7.03 38.27
CA GLU A 347 7.55 -8.18 37.41
C GLU A 347 8.62 -8.43 36.35
N PHE A 348 9.44 -7.43 36.02
CA PHE A 348 10.54 -7.59 35.06
C PHE A 348 11.57 -8.57 35.59
N GLY A 349 11.74 -9.68 34.88
CA GLY A 349 12.68 -10.74 35.22
C GLY A 349 12.23 -11.71 36.32
N SER A 350 11.11 -11.46 36.99
CA SER A 350 10.59 -12.32 38.07
C SER A 350 9.85 -13.56 37.57
N PHE A 351 9.25 -13.49 36.37
CA PHE A 351 8.56 -14.62 35.72
C PHE A 351 8.58 -14.50 34.20
N ARG A 352 8.42 -15.66 33.55
CA ARG A 352 8.22 -15.75 32.08
C ARG A 352 6.73 -15.81 31.77
N ARG A 353 6.36 -15.30 30.61
CA ARG A 353 5.00 -15.35 30.10
C ARG A 353 4.95 -16.08 28.76
N ASP A 354 3.91 -16.89 28.58
CA ASP A 354 3.45 -17.38 27.29
C ASP A 354 2.19 -16.58 26.93
N ASN A 355 2.21 -15.83 25.82
CA ASN A 355 1.11 -14.98 25.40
C ASN A 355 0.47 -15.57 24.15
N TYR A 356 -0.82 -15.85 24.22
CA TYR A 356 -1.64 -16.29 23.09
C TYR A 356 -2.50 -15.11 22.65
N ILE A 357 -2.25 -14.61 21.44
CA ILE A 357 -2.81 -13.36 20.93
C ILE A 357 -3.80 -13.66 19.83
N SER A 358 -4.94 -13.00 19.84
CA SER A 358 -5.89 -12.99 18.73
C SER A 358 -6.42 -11.57 18.54
N GLY A 359 -6.58 -11.15 17.30
CA GLY A 359 -7.03 -9.79 17.03
C GLY A 359 -7.82 -9.67 15.75
N VAL A 360 -8.60 -8.61 15.68
CA VAL A 360 -9.40 -8.24 14.53
C VAL A 360 -9.35 -6.73 14.31
N THR A 361 -9.21 -6.33 13.06
CA THR A 361 -9.39 -4.95 12.62
C THR A 361 -10.51 -4.90 11.61
N LEU A 362 -11.56 -4.14 11.90
CA LEU A 362 -12.73 -3.98 11.06
C LEU A 362 -12.86 -2.52 10.60
N ALA A 363 -12.73 -2.27 9.31
CA ALA A 363 -13.06 -0.97 8.73
C ALA A 363 -14.58 -0.83 8.63
N LEU A 364 -15.15 0.09 9.40
CA LEU A 364 -16.57 0.43 9.38
C LEU A 364 -16.91 1.32 8.18
N THR A 365 -16.02 2.23 7.85
CA THR A 365 -16.09 3.13 6.69
C THR A 365 -14.69 3.29 6.06
N LYS A 366 -14.58 4.03 4.95
CA LYS A 366 -13.26 4.40 4.36
C LYS A 366 -12.36 5.16 5.37
N LYS A 367 -12.95 5.82 6.37
CA LYS A 367 -12.25 6.70 7.33
C LYS A 367 -12.29 6.22 8.78
N THR A 368 -12.98 5.15 9.10
CA THR A 368 -13.16 4.70 10.48
C THR A 368 -12.95 3.21 10.59
N ARG A 369 -12.09 2.79 11.52
CA ARG A 369 -11.87 1.38 11.84
C ARG A 369 -11.92 1.13 13.34
N VAL A 370 -12.33 -0.07 13.71
CA VAL A 370 -12.27 -0.61 15.05
C VAL A 370 -11.23 -1.71 15.09
N GLU A 371 -10.40 -1.70 16.11
CA GLU A 371 -9.42 -2.73 16.39
C GLU A 371 -9.77 -3.38 17.72
N ALA A 372 -9.76 -4.70 17.78
CA ALA A 372 -9.93 -5.45 19.02
C ALA A 372 -8.84 -6.54 19.09
N THR A 373 -8.22 -6.66 20.25
CA THR A 373 -7.22 -7.69 20.53
C THR A 373 -7.51 -8.33 21.88
N TYR A 374 -7.41 -9.64 21.92
CA TYR A 374 -7.45 -10.42 23.15
C TYR A 374 -6.12 -11.16 23.32
N THR A 375 -5.56 -11.10 24.51
CA THR A 375 -4.36 -11.83 24.88
C THR A 375 -4.61 -12.64 26.15
N LEU A 376 -4.39 -13.94 26.05
CA LEU A 376 -4.31 -14.83 27.20
C LEU A 376 -2.84 -15.02 27.57
N ALA A 377 -2.41 -14.51 28.69
CA ALA A 377 -1.05 -14.68 29.17
C ALA A 377 -0.99 -15.76 30.27
N ARG A 378 -0.12 -16.75 30.09
CA ARG A 378 0.19 -17.75 31.12
C ARG A 378 1.53 -17.40 31.75
N ARG A 379 1.54 -17.10 33.04
CA ARG A 379 2.76 -16.85 33.81
C ARG A 379 3.46 -18.16 34.20
N SER A 380 4.76 -18.14 34.37
CA SER A 380 5.54 -19.30 34.86
C SER A 380 5.11 -19.79 36.27
N THR A 381 4.41 -18.95 37.02
CA THR A 381 3.73 -19.28 38.27
C THR A 381 2.49 -20.16 38.12
N GLY A 382 2.06 -20.41 36.87
CA GLY A 382 0.80 -21.11 36.53
C GLY A 382 -0.43 -20.23 36.50
N THR A 383 -0.33 -18.95 36.82
CA THR A 383 -1.46 -18.00 36.80
C THR A 383 -1.75 -17.53 35.39
N PHE A 384 -3.05 -17.36 35.07
CA PHE A 384 -3.50 -16.80 33.80
C PHE A 384 -3.93 -15.34 33.99
N GLU A 385 -3.57 -14.50 33.05
CA GLU A 385 -3.97 -13.11 32.95
C GLU A 385 -4.70 -12.92 31.62
N ASN A 386 -5.85 -12.26 31.64
CA ASN A 386 -6.60 -11.92 30.44
C ASN A 386 -6.43 -10.43 30.17
N MET A 387 -6.10 -10.09 28.94
CA MET A 387 -5.99 -8.71 28.49
C MET A 387 -6.86 -8.53 27.25
N PHE A 388 -7.57 -7.44 27.18
CA PHE A 388 -8.38 -7.06 26.01
C PHE A 388 -8.12 -5.60 25.67
N LEU A 389 -7.95 -5.33 24.40
CA LEU A 389 -7.81 -3.98 23.85
C LEU A 389 -8.93 -3.74 22.85
N ILE A 390 -9.54 -2.58 22.94
CA ILE A 390 -10.46 -2.06 21.91
C ILE A 390 -10.00 -0.66 21.56
N ALA A 391 -9.87 -0.39 20.25
CA ALA A 391 -9.52 0.94 19.75
C ALA A 391 -10.47 1.38 18.64
N LEU A 392 -10.80 2.66 18.64
CA LEU A 392 -11.45 3.36 17.54
C LEU A 392 -10.45 4.28 16.89
N VAL A 393 -10.29 4.14 15.58
CA VAL A 393 -9.37 4.96 14.79
C VAL A 393 -10.15 5.66 13.70
N ARG A 394 -9.96 6.99 13.60
CA ARG A 394 -10.61 7.83 12.59
C ARG A 394 -9.59 8.66 11.83
N THR A 395 -9.64 8.55 10.49
CA THR A 395 -8.92 9.40 9.56
C THR A 395 -9.77 10.64 9.23
N LEU A 396 -9.17 11.82 9.32
CA LEU A 396 -9.82 13.11 9.08
C LEU A 396 -9.67 13.55 7.62
#